data_8aa9f11c05c3dcbe42b58f245e85130a
#
_entry.id   8aa9f11c05c3dcbe42b58f245e85130a
#
_cell.length_a   1.000
_cell.length_b   1.000
_cell.length_c   1.000
_cell.angle_alpha   90.00
_cell.angle_beta   90.00
_cell.angle_gamma   90.00
#
_symmetry.space_group_name_H-M   'P 1'
#
loop_
_entity.id
_entity.type
_entity.pdbx_description
1 polymer ?
#
loop_
_entity_poly.entity_id
_entity_poly.type
_entity_poly.pdbx_seq_one_letter_code
_entity_poly.pdbx_strand_id
1 'polypeptide(L)'
;LQTGGADPVVFDDICNLLSEVLECNVYIISRKGKVLGHTFSKDFECGIMKKYVLEECRFPKGYNESLLKITETLANVKSNGICVFKGEGNCEISNKISTIVPIIGNRERMGTLLLARFGEEFTDDDLVLAEHSTTIVGMEMLRAKQDELEDDARKKAVVQLAIGTLSY
;
A
#
# COMPACT_ATOMS: atom_id res chain seq x y z
N LEU A 1 -6.82 12.40 -19.80
CA LEU A 1 -6.32 11.31 -20.38
C LEU A 1 -6.57 9.94 -19.83
N GLN A 2 -6.42 9.76 -18.55
CA GLN A 2 -6.60 8.47 -17.93
C GLN A 2 -8.05 8.24 -17.62
N THR A 3 -8.56 7.24 -18.22
CA THR A 3 -9.95 6.93 -18.10
C THR A 3 -10.22 5.63 -17.40
N GLY A 4 -9.20 4.86 -17.13
CA GLY A 4 -9.37 3.62 -16.46
C GLY A 4 -9.47 3.82 -14.97
N GLY A 5 -10.52 3.36 -14.32
CA GLY A 5 -10.74 3.50 -12.89
C GLY A 5 -9.48 3.39 -12.06
N ALA A 6 -9.16 2.23 -11.56
CA ALA A 6 -8.00 2.03 -10.70
C ALA A 6 -6.70 2.11 -11.49
N ASP A 7 -6.28 3.29 -11.81
CA ASP A 7 -5.02 3.46 -12.51
C ASP A 7 -3.86 3.29 -11.55
N PRO A 8 -3.01 2.26 -11.69
CA PRO A 8 -1.84 2.07 -10.84
C PRO A 8 -0.90 3.26 -10.82
N VAL A 9 -0.91 4.06 -11.87
CA VAL A 9 -0.07 5.26 -11.99
C VAL A 9 -0.35 6.23 -10.83
N VAL A 10 -1.61 6.34 -10.40
CA VAL A 10 -1.98 7.24 -9.30
C VAL A 10 -1.26 6.85 -8.01
N PHE A 11 -1.21 5.57 -7.69
CA PHE A 11 -0.56 5.12 -6.47
C PHE A 11 0.97 5.30 -6.54
N ASP A 12 1.56 4.99 -7.68
CA ASP A 12 3.00 5.20 -7.86
C ASP A 12 3.36 6.68 -7.83
N ASP A 13 2.54 7.54 -8.38
CA ASP A 13 2.75 8.99 -8.34
C ASP A 13 2.75 9.51 -6.91
N ILE A 14 1.81 9.05 -6.09
CA ILE A 14 1.75 9.42 -4.67
C ILE A 14 2.99 8.90 -3.93
N CYS A 15 3.38 7.67 -4.20
CA CYS A 15 4.58 7.09 -3.61
C CYS A 15 5.83 7.88 -3.98
N ASN A 16 5.96 8.26 -5.24
CA ASN A 16 7.11 9.06 -5.70
C ASN A 16 7.16 10.42 -5.03
N LEU A 17 6.01 11.09 -4.92
CA LEU A 17 5.93 12.38 -4.26
C LEU A 17 6.32 12.28 -2.78
N LEU A 18 5.75 11.33 -2.06
CA LEU A 18 6.07 11.12 -0.65
C LEU A 18 7.53 10.76 -0.44
N SER A 19 8.08 9.90 -1.30
CA SER A 19 9.48 9.52 -1.21
C SER A 19 10.41 10.71 -1.43
N GLU A 20 10.08 11.56 -2.38
CA GLU A 20 10.86 12.77 -2.65
C GLU A 20 10.82 13.75 -1.49
N VAL A 21 9.65 14.03 -0.97
CA VAL A 21 9.46 15.03 0.10
C VAL A 21 9.97 14.52 1.44
N LEU A 22 9.67 13.27 1.78
CA LEU A 22 10.00 12.70 3.08
C LEU A 22 11.34 11.94 3.11
N GLU A 23 11.97 11.79 1.95
CA GLU A 23 13.24 11.07 1.81
C GLU A 23 13.17 9.69 2.46
N CYS A 24 12.20 8.90 2.03
CA CYS A 24 11.95 7.58 2.59
C CYS A 24 11.45 6.60 1.53
N ASN A 25 11.47 5.33 1.89
CA ASN A 25 10.79 4.30 1.10
C ASN A 25 9.30 4.40 1.37
N VAL A 26 8.49 4.21 0.33
CA VAL A 26 7.04 4.32 0.44
C VAL A 26 6.40 3.07 -0.17
N TYR A 27 5.46 2.48 0.55
CA TYR A 27 4.69 1.34 0.07
C TYR A 27 3.22 1.56 0.36
N ILE A 28 2.38 1.36 -0.65
CA ILE A 28 0.93 1.33 -0.50
C ILE A 28 0.50 -0.11 -0.67
N ILE A 29 -0.09 -0.66 0.36
CA ILE A 29 -0.43 -2.08 0.44
C ILE A 29 -1.94 -2.21 0.62
N SER A 30 -2.57 -3.09 -0.17
CA SER A 30 -3.99 -3.36 -0.03
C SER A 30 -4.29 -4.13 1.25
N ARG A 31 -5.55 -4.20 1.62
CA ARG A 31 -5.99 -4.99 2.77
C ARG A 31 -5.54 -6.45 2.69
N LYS A 32 -5.40 -6.99 1.49
CA LYS A 32 -4.98 -8.39 1.28
C LYS A 32 -3.47 -8.56 1.17
N GLY A 33 -2.71 -7.49 1.31
CA GLY A 33 -1.25 -7.54 1.28
C GLY A 33 -0.63 -7.29 -0.09
N LYS A 34 -1.43 -7.02 -1.11
CA LYS A 34 -0.91 -6.72 -2.45
C LYS A 34 -0.26 -5.34 -2.46
N VAL A 35 0.91 -5.23 -3.06
CA VAL A 35 1.60 -3.94 -3.22
C VAL A 35 0.97 -3.22 -4.40
N LEU A 36 0.29 -2.10 -4.12
CA LEU A 36 -0.39 -1.29 -5.13
C LEU A 36 0.52 -0.19 -5.68
N GLY A 37 1.45 0.27 -4.90
CA GLY A 37 2.43 1.26 -5.30
C GLY A 37 3.64 1.20 -4.38
N HIS A 38 4.78 1.63 -4.89
CA HIS A 38 6.00 1.65 -4.10
C HIS A 38 7.02 2.63 -4.69
N THR A 39 7.91 3.12 -3.84
CA THR A 39 9.09 3.85 -4.26
C THR A 39 10.21 3.57 -3.26
N PHE A 40 11.36 3.15 -3.78
CA PHE A 40 12.55 2.97 -2.95
C PHE A 40 13.37 4.25 -2.95
N SER A 41 13.88 4.64 -1.79
CA SER A 41 14.85 5.74 -1.70
C SER A 41 16.20 5.30 -2.28
N LYS A 42 17.02 6.27 -2.66
CA LYS A 42 18.29 6.00 -3.35
C LYS A 42 19.26 5.12 -2.56
N ASP A 43 19.23 5.22 -1.24
CA ASP A 43 20.17 4.52 -0.37
C ASP A 43 19.61 3.21 0.18
N PHE A 44 18.52 2.74 -0.37
CA PHE A 44 17.89 1.53 0.11
C PHE A 44 18.42 0.28 -0.58
N GLU A 45 18.98 -0.61 0.23
CA GLU A 45 19.52 -1.88 -0.28
C GLU A 45 19.07 -3.06 0.59
N CYS A 46 17.85 -3.50 0.41
CA CYS A 46 17.37 -4.71 1.06
C CYS A 46 16.84 -5.65 -0.02
N GLY A 47 17.61 -6.70 -0.31
CA GLY A 47 17.24 -7.67 -1.34
C GLY A 47 15.95 -8.40 -1.05
N ILE A 48 15.68 -8.68 0.23
CA ILE A 48 14.46 -9.39 0.65
C ILE A 48 13.23 -8.52 0.39
N MET A 49 13.29 -7.25 0.78
CA MET A 49 12.18 -6.33 0.55
C MET A 49 11.95 -6.13 -0.95
N LYS A 50 13.03 -6.00 -1.72
CA LYS A 50 12.92 -5.87 -3.18
C LYS A 50 12.27 -7.10 -3.79
N LYS A 51 12.59 -8.29 -3.29
CA LYS A 51 11.97 -9.52 -3.74
C LYS A 51 10.45 -9.49 -3.55
N TYR A 52 9.99 -9.16 -2.35
CA TYR A 52 8.54 -9.12 -2.08
C TYR A 52 7.83 -8.03 -2.86
N VAL A 53 8.45 -6.87 -3.03
CA VAL A 53 7.82 -5.73 -3.69
C VAL A 53 7.89 -5.85 -5.21
N LEU A 54 9.06 -6.19 -5.76
CA LEU A 54 9.27 -6.19 -7.21
C LEU A 54 8.87 -7.50 -7.87
N GLU A 55 9.18 -8.63 -7.25
CA GLU A 55 8.92 -9.93 -7.86
C GLU A 55 7.55 -10.49 -7.47
N GLU A 56 7.25 -10.52 -6.19
CA GLU A 56 5.99 -11.09 -5.71
C GLU A 56 4.84 -10.10 -5.67
N CYS A 57 5.15 -8.80 -5.61
CA CYS A 57 4.17 -7.71 -5.52
C CYS A 57 3.18 -7.93 -4.37
N ARG A 58 3.65 -8.55 -3.29
CA ARG A 58 2.83 -8.92 -2.15
C ARG A 58 3.68 -9.08 -0.91
N PHE A 59 3.19 -8.55 0.20
CA PHE A 59 3.84 -8.77 1.49
C PHE A 59 3.43 -10.12 2.07
N PRO A 60 4.29 -10.75 2.88
CA PRO A 60 3.94 -12.01 3.54
C PRO A 60 2.66 -11.85 4.36
N LYS A 61 1.83 -12.89 4.35
CA LYS A 61 0.52 -12.87 5.01
C LYS A 61 0.59 -12.50 6.48
N GLY A 62 1.51 -13.09 7.23
CA GLY A 62 1.65 -12.81 8.66
C GLY A 62 2.06 -11.38 8.95
N TYR A 63 2.93 -10.81 8.10
CA TYR A 63 3.33 -9.42 8.23
C TYR A 63 2.14 -8.49 7.93
N ASN A 64 1.40 -8.77 6.87
CA ASN A 64 0.23 -7.98 6.53
C ASN A 64 -0.83 -8.02 7.63
N GLU A 65 -1.06 -9.20 8.21
CA GLU A 65 -1.99 -9.33 9.33
C GLU A 65 -1.55 -8.48 10.53
N SER A 66 -0.25 -8.42 10.79
CA SER A 66 0.29 -7.56 11.84
C SER A 66 0.05 -6.08 11.55
N LEU A 67 0.20 -5.67 10.30
CA LEU A 67 -0.08 -4.28 9.90
C LEU A 67 -1.56 -3.94 10.09
N LEU A 68 -2.44 -4.86 9.77
CA LEU A 68 -3.89 -4.63 9.88
C LEU A 68 -4.37 -4.48 11.33
N LYS A 69 -3.61 -4.96 12.30
CA LYS A 69 -3.92 -4.76 13.72
C LYS A 69 -3.67 -3.32 14.17
N ILE A 70 -2.92 -2.56 13.41
CA ILE A 70 -2.64 -1.15 13.69
C ILE A 70 -3.81 -0.33 13.16
N THR A 71 -4.56 0.31 14.06
CA THR A 71 -5.79 1.02 13.72
C THR A 71 -5.63 2.54 13.70
N GLU A 72 -4.51 3.04 14.18
CA GLU A 72 -4.17 4.46 14.18
C GLU A 72 -2.74 4.61 13.66
N THR A 73 -2.36 5.82 13.27
CA THR A 73 -0.99 6.09 12.84
C THR A 73 -0.01 5.68 13.93
N LEU A 74 0.90 4.80 13.58
CA LEU A 74 1.97 4.36 14.47
C LEU A 74 3.29 4.88 13.90
N ALA A 75 3.79 5.94 14.54
CA ALA A 75 4.95 6.67 14.04
C ALA A 75 6.26 6.20 14.68
N ASN A 76 7.31 6.27 13.90
CA ASN A 76 8.69 6.12 14.37
C ASN A 76 8.96 4.82 15.12
N VAL A 77 8.50 3.72 14.52
CA VAL A 77 8.76 2.38 15.04
C VAL A 77 10.18 1.99 14.71
N LYS A 78 10.99 1.80 15.73
CA LYS A 78 12.38 1.39 15.57
C LYS A 78 12.47 -0.14 15.55
N SER A 79 13.16 -0.68 14.57
CA SER A 79 13.26 -2.12 14.41
C SER A 79 14.16 -2.79 15.45
N ASN A 80 15.03 -2.02 16.12
CA ASN A 80 15.97 -2.53 17.14
C ASN A 80 16.72 -3.80 16.68
N GLY A 81 17.06 -3.85 15.39
CA GLY A 81 17.71 -5.01 14.81
C GLY A 81 16.76 -6.18 14.53
N ILE A 82 15.46 -6.01 14.79
CA ILE A 82 14.47 -7.05 14.52
C ILE A 82 13.72 -6.66 13.25
N CYS A 83 14.00 -7.37 12.18
CA CYS A 83 13.27 -7.24 10.92
C CYS A 83 12.27 -8.39 10.86
N VAL A 84 11.05 -8.12 10.39
CA VAL A 84 10.03 -9.17 10.22
C VAL A 84 10.47 -10.22 9.21
N PHE A 85 11.43 -9.91 8.35
CA PHE A 85 11.98 -10.83 7.37
C PHE A 85 13.29 -11.50 7.84
N LYS A 86 13.64 -11.35 9.11
CA LYS A 86 14.94 -11.79 9.64
C LYS A 86 15.21 -13.27 9.39
N GLY A 87 14.21 -14.10 9.37
CA GLY A 87 14.37 -15.54 9.13
C GLY A 87 14.77 -15.89 7.70
N GLU A 88 14.71 -14.93 6.78
CA GLU A 88 14.97 -15.18 5.35
C GLU A 88 16.35 -14.72 4.88
N GLY A 89 17.17 -14.16 5.77
CA GLY A 89 18.51 -13.70 5.42
C GLY A 89 19.13 -12.83 6.49
N ASN A 90 20.40 -12.45 6.25
CA ASN A 90 21.11 -11.56 7.16
C ASN A 90 20.74 -10.11 6.85
N CYS A 91 20.13 -9.43 7.82
CA CYS A 91 19.84 -8.02 7.69
C CYS A 91 20.82 -7.22 8.55
N GLU A 92 21.66 -6.41 7.90
CA GLU A 92 22.63 -5.55 8.58
C GLU A 92 22.06 -4.15 8.85
N ILE A 93 20.82 -3.90 8.45
CA ILE A 93 20.20 -2.60 8.58
C ILE A 93 19.70 -2.44 10.01
N SER A 94 20.36 -1.58 10.80
CA SER A 94 20.11 -1.46 12.22
C SER A 94 19.32 -0.23 12.64
N ASN A 95 19.23 0.79 11.81
CA ASN A 95 18.63 2.06 12.18
C ASN A 95 17.39 2.41 11.36
N LYS A 96 16.66 1.40 10.93
CA LYS A 96 15.41 1.60 10.19
C LYS A 96 14.31 2.13 11.12
N ILE A 97 13.65 3.18 10.66
CA ILE A 97 12.52 3.78 11.35
C ILE A 97 11.32 3.70 10.42
N SER A 98 10.26 3.08 10.88
CA SER A 98 9.04 2.87 10.09
C SER A 98 7.89 3.67 10.68
N THR A 99 7.05 4.19 9.80
CA THR A 99 5.77 4.81 10.15
C THR A 99 4.69 4.08 9.39
N ILE A 100 3.64 3.70 10.09
CA ILE A 100 2.54 2.90 9.54
C ILE A 100 1.28 3.73 9.66
N VAL A 101 0.64 4.00 8.53
CA VAL A 101 -0.59 4.79 8.50
C VAL A 101 -1.71 3.95 7.88
N PRO A 102 -2.78 3.68 8.64
CA PRO A 102 -3.94 2.98 8.09
C PRO A 102 -4.59 3.78 6.97
N ILE A 103 -4.98 3.11 5.91
CA ILE A 103 -5.72 3.72 4.82
C ILE A 103 -7.18 3.33 5.00
N ILE A 104 -8.04 4.35 5.18
CA ILE A 104 -9.46 4.17 5.44
C ILE A 104 -10.26 4.83 4.31
N GLY A 105 -11.25 4.13 3.79
CA GLY A 105 -12.18 4.66 2.82
C GLY A 105 -13.60 4.25 3.22
N ASN A 106 -14.49 5.22 3.35
CA ASN A 106 -15.87 4.98 3.75
C ASN A 106 -15.97 4.17 5.08
N ARG A 107 -15.15 4.54 6.06
CA ARG A 107 -15.09 3.88 7.38
C ARG A 107 -14.59 2.44 7.34
N GLU A 108 -14.07 2.00 6.20
CA GLU A 108 -13.57 0.64 6.02
C GLU A 108 -12.05 0.67 5.87
N ARG A 109 -11.36 -0.31 6.44
CA ARG A 109 -9.92 -0.44 6.26
C ARG A 109 -9.65 -0.90 4.83
N MET A 110 -9.01 -0.04 4.04
CA MET A 110 -8.70 -0.31 2.64
C MET A 110 -7.30 -0.87 2.44
N GLY A 111 -6.39 -0.49 3.30
CA GLY A 111 -5.00 -0.92 3.18
C GLY A 111 -4.10 -0.23 4.20
N THR A 112 -2.83 -0.13 3.85
CA THR A 112 -1.80 0.45 4.73
C THR A 112 -0.81 1.25 3.91
N LEU A 113 -0.45 2.43 4.42
CA LEU A 113 0.71 3.18 3.93
C LEU A 113 1.87 2.89 4.86
N LEU A 114 2.96 2.38 4.32
CA LEU A 114 4.17 2.08 5.08
C LEU A 114 5.29 2.99 4.60
N LEU A 115 5.89 3.72 5.53
CA LEU A 115 7.04 4.58 5.27
C LEU A 115 8.23 4.05 6.04
N ALA A 116 9.40 4.06 5.43
CA ALA A 116 10.62 3.59 6.09
C ALA A 116 11.80 4.44 5.68
N ARG A 117 12.58 4.90 6.65
CA ARG A 117 13.84 5.59 6.39
C ARG A 117 14.84 5.26 7.49
N PHE A 118 16.05 5.74 7.33
CA PHE A 118 17.15 5.38 8.22
C PHE A 118 17.70 6.61 8.93
N GLY A 119 17.89 6.49 10.22
CA GLY A 119 18.58 7.49 11.04
C GLY A 119 17.72 8.57 11.64
N GLU A 120 16.83 9.16 10.89
CA GLU A 120 16.00 10.28 11.37
C GLU A 120 14.55 9.89 11.58
N GLU A 121 13.97 10.37 12.66
CA GLU A 121 12.55 10.18 12.93
C GLU A 121 11.71 11.09 12.04
N PHE A 122 10.50 10.65 11.75
CA PHE A 122 9.52 11.46 11.04
C PHE A 122 9.01 12.55 11.97
N THR A 123 8.93 13.77 11.46
CA THR A 123 8.43 14.93 12.23
C THR A 123 6.91 14.95 12.21
N ASP A 124 6.32 15.83 13.04
CA ASP A 124 4.86 16.00 13.03
C ASP A 124 4.35 16.48 11.67
N ASP A 125 5.10 17.35 11.00
CA ASP A 125 4.75 17.80 9.65
C ASP A 125 4.80 16.67 8.65
N ASP A 126 5.77 15.79 8.77
CA ASP A 126 5.87 14.57 7.93
C ASP A 126 4.63 13.71 8.11
N LEU A 127 4.18 13.52 9.35
CA LEU A 127 3.02 12.72 9.66
C LEU A 127 1.73 13.32 9.13
N VAL A 128 1.59 14.63 9.20
CA VAL A 128 0.43 15.33 8.62
C VAL A 128 0.35 15.07 7.12
N LEU A 129 1.47 15.19 6.42
CA LEU A 129 1.51 14.91 4.99
C LEU A 129 1.17 13.46 4.69
N ALA A 130 1.70 12.52 5.46
CA ALA A 130 1.42 11.11 5.28
C ALA A 130 -0.07 10.79 5.50
N GLU A 131 -0.66 11.32 6.55
CA GLU A 131 -2.08 11.11 6.85
C GLU A 131 -2.99 11.75 5.81
N HIS A 132 -2.63 12.93 5.33
CA HIS A 132 -3.37 13.57 4.24
C HIS A 132 -3.31 12.71 2.97
N SER A 133 -2.15 12.16 2.67
CA SER A 133 -1.97 11.29 1.51
C SER A 133 -2.81 10.01 1.61
N THR A 134 -2.94 9.44 2.80
CA THR A 134 -3.78 8.24 2.98
C THR A 134 -5.26 8.53 2.74
N THR A 135 -5.71 9.75 3.02
CA THR A 135 -7.08 10.16 2.72
C THR A 135 -7.32 10.11 1.20
N ILE A 136 -6.39 10.66 0.43
CA ILE A 136 -6.47 10.66 -1.03
C ILE A 136 -6.42 9.22 -1.56
N VAL A 137 -5.48 8.43 -1.07
CA VAL A 137 -5.33 7.03 -1.48
C VAL A 137 -6.59 6.22 -1.16
N GLY A 138 -7.16 6.42 0.02
CA GLY A 138 -8.38 5.74 0.42
C GLY A 138 -9.55 6.05 -0.49
N MET A 139 -9.70 7.30 -0.92
CA MET A 139 -10.72 7.69 -1.88
C MET A 139 -10.51 7.04 -3.24
N GLU A 140 -9.26 6.98 -3.70
CA GLU A 140 -8.94 6.33 -4.98
C GLU A 140 -9.17 4.82 -4.92
N MET A 141 -8.83 4.18 -3.82
CA MET A 141 -9.11 2.75 -3.63
C MET A 141 -10.60 2.47 -3.62
N LEU A 142 -11.37 3.33 -2.96
CA LEU A 142 -12.82 3.19 -2.89
C LEU A 142 -13.44 3.36 -4.27
N ARG A 143 -12.99 4.34 -5.05
CA ARG A 143 -13.46 4.55 -6.42
C ARG A 143 -13.16 3.33 -7.29
N ALA A 144 -11.96 2.79 -7.18
CA ALA A 144 -11.55 1.61 -7.93
C ALA A 144 -12.41 0.40 -7.59
N LYS A 145 -12.75 0.23 -6.31
CA LYS A 145 -13.62 -0.85 -5.85
C LYS A 145 -15.03 -0.71 -6.42
N GLN A 146 -15.57 0.52 -6.45
CA GLN A 146 -16.88 0.79 -7.02
C GLN A 146 -16.90 0.53 -8.52
N ASP A 147 -15.90 0.97 -9.25
CA ASP A 147 -15.78 0.72 -10.69
C ASP A 147 -15.76 -0.78 -10.98
N GLU A 148 -15.02 -1.54 -10.19
CA GLU A 148 -14.95 -2.99 -10.33
C GLU A 148 -16.30 -3.65 -10.08
N LEU A 149 -17.04 -3.22 -9.06
CA LEU A 149 -18.37 -3.74 -8.75
C LEU A 149 -19.37 -3.44 -9.84
N GLU A 150 -19.33 -2.23 -10.41
CA GLU A 150 -20.20 -1.84 -11.52
C GLU A 150 -19.92 -2.68 -12.76
N ASP A 151 -18.65 -2.92 -13.04
CA ASP A 151 -18.22 -3.74 -14.17
C ASP A 151 -18.71 -5.18 -14.01
N ASP A 152 -18.57 -5.76 -12.82
CA ASP A 152 -19.07 -7.10 -12.52
C ASP A 152 -20.57 -7.18 -12.66
N ALA A 153 -21.29 -6.18 -12.19
CA ALA A 153 -22.76 -6.13 -12.34
C ALA A 153 -23.18 -6.09 -13.80
N ARG A 154 -22.49 -5.32 -14.63
CA ARG A 154 -22.75 -5.28 -16.07
C ARG A 154 -22.50 -6.62 -16.75
N LYS A 155 -21.40 -7.29 -16.40
CA LYS A 155 -21.08 -8.61 -16.94
C LYS A 155 -22.13 -9.64 -16.58
N LYS A 156 -22.62 -9.62 -15.35
CA LYS A 156 -23.68 -10.51 -14.92
C LYS A 156 -24.99 -10.25 -15.68
N ALA A 157 -25.35 -8.98 -15.88
CA ALA A 157 -26.54 -8.61 -16.63
C ALA A 157 -26.46 -9.11 -18.06
N VAL A 158 -25.33 -8.95 -18.73
CA VAL A 158 -25.13 -9.42 -20.11
C VAL A 158 -25.26 -10.94 -20.18
N VAL A 159 -24.67 -11.67 -19.25
CA VAL A 159 -24.77 -13.13 -19.21
C VAL A 159 -26.21 -13.58 -19.03
N GLN A 160 -26.95 -12.95 -18.13
CA GLN A 160 -28.36 -13.29 -17.92
C GLN A 160 -29.23 -13.03 -19.14
N LEU A 161 -28.99 -11.93 -19.85
CA LEU A 161 -29.70 -11.65 -21.09
C LEU A 161 -29.40 -12.70 -22.15
N ALA A 162 -28.14 -13.12 -22.29
CA ALA A 162 -27.75 -14.15 -23.21
C ALA A 162 -28.41 -15.50 -22.89
N ILE A 163 -28.46 -15.87 -21.61
CA ILE A 163 -29.11 -17.09 -21.17
C ILE A 163 -30.60 -17.03 -21.44
N GLY A 164 -31.24 -15.91 -21.14
CA GLY A 164 -32.67 -15.71 -21.41
C GLY A 164 -32.99 -15.83 -22.89
N THR A 165 -32.15 -15.28 -23.75
CA THR A 165 -32.32 -15.38 -25.20
C THR A 165 -32.20 -16.83 -25.68
N LEU A 166 -31.29 -17.60 -25.10
CA LEU A 166 -31.09 -18.98 -25.48
C LEU A 166 -32.17 -19.92 -24.96
N SER A 167 -32.94 -19.50 -23.98
CA SER A 167 -34.03 -20.28 -23.39
C SER A 167 -35.24 -20.40 -24.31
N TYR A 168 -35.32 -19.60 -25.32
CA TYR A 168 -36.40 -19.66 -26.32
C TYR A 168 -35.95 -20.39 -27.60
#